data_9c155104879ee8c299b5cbab5f1bb3f3
#
_entry.id   9c155104879ee8c299b5cbab5f1bb3f3
#
_cell.length_a   1.000
_cell.length_b   1.000
_cell.length_c   1.000
_cell.angle_alpha   90.00
_cell.angle_beta   90.00
_cell.angle_gamma   90.00
#
_symmetry.space_group_name_H-M   'P 1'
#
loop_
_entity.id
_entity.type
_entity.pdbx_description
1 polymer ?
#
loop_
_entity_poly.entity_id
_entity_poly.type
_entity_poly.pdbx_seq_one_letter_code
_entity_poly.pdbx_strand_id
1 'polypeptide(L)'
;MKEEEVVKKRFNFAKLLVVILILYIIGYNLYKIVISPINNIYVENNKYLTDQEVIDIAKLRNYPSFILTFKYKIKNNLLKNKLVKSVKITKKLGNIVIINIEENNPLFIYNDKVILSNGKQVENNDYKLPLLSGILDDDMMKKLSTKYQDINDEIKYIISEIKYDPNNIDKERFLITMNDGNYVYITLYKITSINEYLKILSKVENQKGILYLDSGNYFEKIN
;
A
#
# COMPACT_ATOMS: atom_id res chain seq x y z
N MET A 1 -34.41 26.10 -77.38
CA MET A 1 -33.19 25.52 -76.70
C MET A 1 -32.74 26.55 -75.72
N LYS A 2 -32.84 26.25 -74.39
CA LYS A 2 -32.27 27.12 -73.32
C LYS A 2 -30.82 26.72 -73.14
N GLU A 3 -29.89 27.62 -73.37
CA GLU A 3 -28.50 27.44 -73.05
C GLU A 3 -28.36 27.43 -71.54
N GLU A 4 -27.91 26.32 -70.98
CA GLU A 4 -27.49 26.28 -69.55
C GLU A 4 -26.14 26.96 -69.40
N GLU A 5 -26.15 28.14 -68.77
CA GLU A 5 -24.90 28.82 -68.34
C GLU A 5 -24.16 27.98 -67.26
N VAL A 6 -23.07 27.34 -67.65
CA VAL A 6 -22.17 26.64 -66.77
C VAL A 6 -21.38 27.69 -66.03
N VAL A 7 -21.81 28.00 -64.80
CA VAL A 7 -21.06 28.88 -63.87
C VAL A 7 -19.79 28.19 -63.46
N LYS A 8 -18.65 28.50 -64.07
CA LYS A 8 -17.32 28.07 -63.64
C LYS A 8 -17.00 28.67 -62.28
N LYS A 9 -17.11 27.94 -61.18
CA LYS A 9 -16.65 28.34 -59.86
C LYS A 9 -15.15 28.62 -59.92
N ARG A 10 -14.76 29.93 -59.94
CA ARG A 10 -13.34 30.31 -59.82
C ARG A 10 -12.83 29.95 -58.43
N PHE A 11 -11.78 29.10 -58.40
CA PHE A 11 -11.10 28.70 -57.18
C PHE A 11 -10.42 29.94 -56.58
N ASN A 12 -10.85 30.33 -55.37
CA ASN A 12 -10.30 31.51 -54.69
C ASN A 12 -9.13 31.08 -53.78
N PHE A 13 -7.91 31.17 -54.30
CA PHE A 13 -6.68 30.80 -53.62
C PHE A 13 -6.49 31.54 -52.27
N ALA A 14 -6.89 32.82 -52.19
CA ALA A 14 -6.83 33.59 -50.95
C ALA A 14 -7.73 32.99 -49.85
N LYS A 15 -8.93 32.52 -50.18
CA LYS A 15 -9.80 31.84 -49.22
C LYS A 15 -9.18 30.52 -48.74
N LEU A 16 -8.53 29.75 -49.62
CA LEU A 16 -7.82 28.54 -49.24
C LEU A 16 -6.69 28.82 -48.21
N LEU A 17 -5.87 29.85 -48.47
CA LEU A 17 -4.80 30.26 -47.54
C LEU A 17 -5.33 30.64 -46.16
N VAL A 18 -6.44 31.39 -46.11
CA VAL A 18 -7.09 31.74 -44.85
C VAL A 18 -7.56 30.51 -44.08
N VAL A 19 -8.15 29.55 -44.77
CA VAL A 19 -8.59 28.27 -44.11
C VAL A 19 -7.39 27.50 -43.60
N ILE A 20 -6.30 27.38 -44.36
CA ILE A 20 -5.07 26.71 -43.91
C ILE A 20 -4.49 27.41 -42.70
N LEU A 21 -4.47 28.74 -42.69
CA LEU A 21 -3.96 29.54 -41.53
C LEU A 21 -4.80 29.27 -40.26
N ILE A 22 -6.13 29.26 -40.40
CA ILE A 22 -7.05 28.96 -39.29
C ILE A 22 -6.79 27.55 -38.76
N LEU A 23 -6.68 26.55 -39.63
CA LEU A 23 -6.40 25.14 -39.25
C LEU A 23 -5.03 25.04 -38.56
N TYR A 24 -4.02 25.77 -39.02
CA TYR A 24 -2.70 25.82 -38.37
C TYR A 24 -2.79 26.41 -36.97
N ILE A 25 -3.49 27.53 -36.78
CA ILE A 25 -3.67 28.15 -35.46
C ILE A 25 -4.40 27.20 -34.50
N ILE A 26 -5.48 26.56 -34.97
CA ILE A 26 -6.22 25.57 -34.16
C ILE A 26 -5.30 24.39 -33.80
N GLY A 27 -4.61 23.82 -34.78
CA GLY A 27 -3.68 22.70 -34.58
C GLY A 27 -2.57 23.02 -33.59
N TYR A 28 -1.97 24.22 -33.70
CA TYR A 28 -0.94 24.68 -32.79
C TYR A 28 -1.43 24.85 -31.34
N ASN A 29 -2.62 25.40 -31.16
CA ASN A 29 -3.21 25.53 -29.81
C ASN A 29 -3.56 24.16 -29.22
N LEU A 30 -4.13 23.26 -30.02
CA LEU A 30 -4.39 21.88 -29.59
C LEU A 30 -3.10 21.15 -29.21
N TYR A 31 -2.04 21.31 -30.01
CA TYR A 31 -0.72 20.75 -29.71
C TYR A 31 -0.21 21.25 -28.35
N LYS A 32 -0.24 22.57 -28.08
CA LYS A 32 0.16 23.14 -26.78
C LYS A 32 -0.62 22.56 -25.62
N ILE A 33 -1.93 22.37 -25.77
CA ILE A 33 -2.75 21.77 -24.72
C ILE A 33 -2.34 20.30 -24.47
N VAL A 34 -2.12 19.54 -25.55
CA VAL A 34 -1.74 18.13 -25.47
C VAL A 34 -0.37 17.93 -24.81
N ILE A 35 0.62 18.79 -25.10
CA ILE A 35 1.95 18.66 -24.50
C ILE A 35 2.07 19.34 -23.13
N SER A 36 1.04 20.05 -22.68
CA SER A 36 1.06 20.76 -21.40
C SER A 36 1.45 19.80 -20.25
N PRO A 37 2.50 20.12 -19.48
CA PRO A 37 2.99 19.23 -18.42
C PRO A 37 2.03 19.20 -17.23
N ILE A 38 2.24 18.21 -16.36
CA ILE A 38 1.69 18.22 -15.00
C ILE A 38 2.35 19.36 -14.24
N ASN A 39 1.57 20.21 -13.56
CA ASN A 39 2.10 21.32 -12.76
C ASN A 39 2.42 20.88 -11.33
N ASN A 40 1.50 20.13 -10.71
CA ASN A 40 1.66 19.68 -9.33
C ASN A 40 1.23 18.23 -9.18
N ILE A 41 1.94 17.50 -8.32
CA ILE A 41 1.62 16.14 -7.91
C ILE A 41 1.50 16.14 -6.39
N TYR A 42 0.37 15.68 -5.87
CA TYR A 42 0.14 15.49 -4.45
C TYR A 42 0.00 14.00 -4.17
N VAL A 43 0.71 13.53 -3.15
CA VAL A 43 0.59 12.15 -2.63
C VAL A 43 -0.13 12.25 -1.29
N GLU A 44 -1.11 11.38 -1.09
CA GLU A 44 -1.95 11.37 0.12
C GLU A 44 -2.00 9.96 0.70
N ASN A 45 -2.00 9.87 2.05
CA ASN A 45 -2.15 8.64 2.85
C ASN A 45 -1.00 7.62 2.71
N ASN A 46 0.16 8.03 2.16
CA ASN A 46 1.38 7.24 2.24
C ASN A 46 1.93 7.25 3.67
N LYS A 47 2.44 6.12 4.13
CA LYS A 47 2.98 5.91 5.47
C LYS A 47 4.41 5.35 5.43
N TYR A 48 4.65 4.40 4.54
CA TYR A 48 5.93 3.69 4.39
C TYR A 48 6.71 4.13 3.16
N LEU A 49 6.04 4.51 2.09
CA LEU A 49 6.66 5.11 0.90
C LEU A 49 6.68 6.63 1.06
N THR A 50 7.79 7.25 0.70
CA THR A 50 7.89 8.71 0.60
C THR A 50 7.14 9.21 -0.64
N ASP A 51 6.74 10.49 -0.65
CA ASP A 51 6.10 11.11 -1.82
C ASP A 51 6.95 10.94 -3.07
N GLN A 52 8.28 11.09 -2.94
CA GLN A 52 9.20 10.95 -4.06
C GLN A 52 9.23 9.53 -4.61
N GLU A 53 9.24 8.51 -3.76
CA GLU A 53 9.18 7.10 -4.19
C GLU A 53 7.86 6.81 -4.92
N VAL A 54 6.74 7.31 -4.42
CA VAL A 54 5.44 7.15 -5.10
C VAL A 54 5.46 7.82 -6.47
N ILE A 55 6.00 9.04 -6.59
CA ILE A 55 6.14 9.77 -7.86
C ILE A 55 7.04 9.00 -8.83
N ASP A 56 8.14 8.43 -8.35
CA ASP A 56 9.09 7.67 -9.17
C ASP A 56 8.50 6.35 -9.68
N ILE A 57 7.85 5.59 -8.80
CA ILE A 57 7.13 4.35 -9.16
C ILE A 57 6.00 4.64 -10.16
N ALA A 58 5.30 5.76 -9.97
CA ALA A 58 4.24 6.23 -10.87
C ALA A 58 4.78 6.68 -12.24
N LYS A 59 6.12 6.85 -12.40
CA LYS A 59 6.82 7.40 -13.57
C LYS A 59 6.42 8.85 -13.89
N LEU A 60 6.29 9.67 -12.85
CA LEU A 60 5.88 11.07 -12.96
C LEU A 60 7.00 12.06 -12.63
N ARG A 61 8.22 11.61 -12.34
CA ARG A 61 9.39 12.44 -11.94
C ARG A 61 9.64 13.63 -12.87
N ASN A 62 9.46 13.46 -14.18
CA ASN A 62 9.74 14.47 -15.18
C ASN A 62 8.51 15.30 -15.57
N TYR A 63 7.46 15.29 -14.74
CA TYR A 63 6.23 16.03 -15.00
C TYR A 63 5.72 15.89 -16.44
N PRO A 64 5.41 14.66 -16.89
CA PRO A 64 5.01 14.40 -18.27
C PRO A 64 3.73 15.14 -18.64
N SER A 65 3.34 15.07 -19.93
CA SER A 65 2.08 15.66 -20.39
C SER A 65 0.90 15.25 -19.51
N PHE A 66 0.16 16.23 -19.02
CA PHE A 66 -1.04 15.98 -18.20
C PHE A 66 -2.09 15.16 -18.95
N ILE A 67 -2.34 15.49 -20.25
CA ILE A 67 -3.35 14.81 -21.05
C ILE A 67 -2.92 13.38 -21.38
N LEU A 68 -1.68 13.18 -21.84
CA LEU A 68 -1.18 11.88 -22.28
C LEU A 68 -0.84 10.93 -21.13
N THR A 69 -0.81 11.43 -19.90
CA THR A 69 -0.61 10.61 -18.71
C THR A 69 -1.93 10.04 -18.23
N PHE A 70 -2.22 8.79 -18.58
CA PHE A 70 -3.49 8.13 -18.25
C PHE A 70 -3.49 7.60 -16.82
N LYS A 71 -4.60 7.80 -16.09
CA LYS A 71 -4.79 7.32 -14.70
C LYS A 71 -4.48 5.83 -14.52
N TYR A 72 -4.90 4.99 -15.47
CA TYR A 72 -4.69 3.54 -15.40
C TYR A 72 -3.20 3.17 -15.47
N LYS A 73 -2.38 3.91 -16.23
CA LYS A 73 -0.93 3.68 -16.28
C LYS A 73 -0.26 4.00 -14.96
N ILE A 74 -0.62 5.13 -14.34
CA ILE A 74 -0.14 5.50 -13.00
C ILE A 74 -0.52 4.40 -12.00
N LYS A 75 -1.81 4.03 -11.95
CA LYS A 75 -2.33 3.00 -11.06
C LYS A 75 -1.60 1.66 -11.24
N ASN A 76 -1.45 1.20 -12.50
CA ASN A 76 -0.79 -0.07 -12.79
C ASN A 76 0.71 -0.06 -12.41
N ASN A 77 1.40 1.08 -12.56
CA ASN A 77 2.78 1.19 -12.13
C ASN A 77 2.90 1.07 -10.61
N LEU A 78 2.05 1.78 -9.86
CA LEU A 78 2.05 1.75 -8.40
C LEU A 78 1.68 0.38 -7.84
N LEU A 79 0.67 -0.31 -8.40
CA LEU A 79 0.24 -1.65 -7.96
C LEU A 79 1.28 -2.76 -8.20
N LYS A 80 2.37 -2.50 -8.94
CA LYS A 80 3.52 -3.42 -9.05
C LYS A 80 4.36 -3.45 -7.77
N ASN A 81 4.35 -2.39 -6.99
CA ASN A 81 5.02 -2.34 -5.70
C ASN A 81 4.19 -3.14 -4.68
N LYS A 82 4.82 -4.08 -3.98
CA LYS A 82 4.15 -4.97 -3.01
C LYS A 82 3.61 -4.23 -1.79
N LEU A 83 4.22 -3.08 -1.44
CA LEU A 83 3.72 -2.21 -0.37
C LEU A 83 2.40 -1.55 -0.73
N VAL A 84 2.10 -1.39 -2.01
CA VAL A 84 0.88 -0.73 -2.46
C VAL A 84 -0.30 -1.70 -2.45
N LYS A 85 -1.31 -1.39 -1.64
CA LYS A 85 -2.57 -2.15 -1.55
C LYS A 85 -3.60 -1.66 -2.55
N SER A 86 -3.86 -0.36 -2.55
CA SER A 86 -4.81 0.27 -3.47
C SER A 86 -4.40 1.69 -3.85
N VAL A 87 -4.88 2.18 -4.99
CA VAL A 87 -4.57 3.53 -5.51
C VAL A 87 -5.80 4.15 -6.14
N LYS A 88 -6.06 5.42 -5.78
CA LYS A 88 -7.06 6.27 -6.42
C LYS A 88 -6.36 7.49 -7.03
N ILE A 89 -6.51 7.67 -8.35
CA ILE A 89 -5.91 8.79 -9.08
C ILE A 89 -7.00 9.80 -9.43
N THR A 90 -6.78 11.06 -9.03
CA THR A 90 -7.64 12.18 -9.38
C THR A 90 -6.84 13.21 -10.18
N LYS A 91 -7.40 13.64 -11.30
CA LYS A 91 -6.86 14.75 -12.10
C LYS A 91 -7.78 15.95 -11.92
N LYS A 92 -7.20 17.12 -11.59
CA LYS A 92 -7.93 18.37 -11.39
C LYS A 92 -7.50 19.43 -12.40
N LEU A 93 -8.32 20.48 -12.57
CA LEU A 93 -7.96 21.68 -13.34
C LEU A 93 -6.64 22.27 -12.83
N GLY A 94 -5.90 22.93 -13.76
CA GLY A 94 -4.56 23.43 -13.46
C GLY A 94 -3.47 22.37 -13.56
N ASN A 95 -3.74 21.27 -14.28
CA ASN A 95 -2.81 20.15 -14.52
C ASN A 95 -2.28 19.53 -13.22
N ILE A 96 -3.18 19.34 -12.25
CA ILE A 96 -2.88 18.77 -10.94
C ILE A 96 -3.22 17.28 -10.96
N VAL A 97 -2.29 16.45 -10.45
CA VAL A 97 -2.49 15.00 -10.21
C VAL A 97 -2.46 14.75 -8.72
N ILE A 98 -3.49 14.09 -8.20
CA ILE A 98 -3.57 13.63 -6.81
C ILE A 98 -3.53 12.12 -6.82
N ILE A 99 -2.59 11.54 -6.08
CA ILE A 99 -2.38 10.11 -5.89
C ILE A 99 -2.75 9.80 -4.45
N ASN A 100 -3.91 9.20 -4.24
CA ASN A 100 -4.29 8.69 -2.93
C ASN A 100 -3.94 7.21 -2.90
N ILE A 101 -3.08 6.81 -1.93
CA ILE A 101 -2.49 5.48 -1.83
C ILE A 101 -2.92 4.83 -0.52
N GLU A 102 -3.20 3.54 -0.56
CA GLU A 102 -3.34 2.69 0.61
C GLU A 102 -2.23 1.66 0.59
N GLU A 103 -1.52 1.51 1.69
CA GLU A 103 -0.36 0.63 1.78
C GLU A 103 -0.66 -0.63 2.60
N ASN A 104 0.05 -1.72 2.27
CA ASN A 104 0.06 -2.93 3.07
C ASN A 104 0.99 -2.71 4.26
N ASN A 105 0.49 -2.91 5.47
CA ASN A 105 1.29 -2.74 6.69
C ASN A 105 2.37 -3.82 6.79
N PRO A 106 3.63 -3.46 7.07
CA PRO A 106 4.65 -4.39 7.55
C PRO A 106 4.24 -4.96 8.91
N LEU A 107 4.37 -6.28 9.11
CA LEU A 107 3.88 -6.96 10.31
C LEU A 107 5.01 -7.53 11.16
N PHE A 108 5.89 -8.33 10.57
CA PHE A 108 6.99 -9.01 11.26
C PHE A 108 8.11 -9.38 10.29
N ILE A 109 9.29 -9.70 10.85
CA ILE A 109 10.46 -10.15 10.09
C ILE A 109 10.52 -11.66 10.13
N TYR A 110 10.59 -12.30 8.97
CA TYR A 110 10.73 -13.74 8.81
C TYR A 110 11.81 -14.06 7.76
N ASN A 111 12.85 -14.81 8.15
CA ASN A 111 13.99 -15.13 7.28
C ASN A 111 14.58 -13.88 6.60
N ASP A 112 14.90 -12.86 7.39
CA ASP A 112 15.47 -11.56 6.97
C ASP A 112 14.60 -10.75 6.01
N LYS A 113 13.35 -11.15 5.79
CA LYS A 113 12.38 -10.42 4.99
C LYS A 113 11.21 -9.92 5.82
N VAL A 114 10.66 -8.79 5.42
CA VAL A 114 9.45 -8.25 6.03
C VAL A 114 8.21 -8.88 5.41
N ILE A 115 7.35 -9.40 6.25
CA ILE A 115 6.03 -9.92 5.86
C ILE A 115 5.01 -8.79 5.98
N LEU A 116 4.27 -8.57 4.89
CA LEU A 116 3.21 -7.56 4.81
C LEU A 116 1.85 -8.13 5.20
N SER A 117 0.90 -7.24 5.49
CA SER A 117 -0.48 -7.59 5.86
C SER A 117 -1.24 -8.44 4.82
N ASN A 118 -0.77 -8.49 3.57
CA ASN A 118 -1.29 -9.35 2.52
C ASN A 118 -0.52 -10.67 2.35
N GLY A 119 0.43 -10.99 3.27
CA GLY A 119 1.29 -12.17 3.24
C GLY A 119 2.47 -12.09 2.26
N LYS A 120 2.60 -11.01 1.49
CA LYS A 120 3.75 -10.85 0.59
C LYS A 120 5.00 -10.44 1.36
N GLN A 121 6.17 -10.78 0.79
CA GLN A 121 7.48 -10.49 1.35
C GLN A 121 8.16 -9.33 0.61
N VAL A 122 8.79 -8.43 1.37
CA VAL A 122 9.67 -7.36 0.88
C VAL A 122 11.01 -7.42 1.61
N GLU A 123 12.02 -6.76 1.06
CA GLU A 123 13.32 -6.63 1.72
C GLU A 123 13.19 -5.85 3.04
N ASN A 124 14.02 -6.22 4.01
CA ASN A 124 14.07 -5.51 5.27
C ASN A 124 14.95 -4.27 5.15
N ASN A 125 14.32 -3.10 5.13
CA ASN A 125 14.98 -1.80 5.10
C ASN A 125 14.88 -1.17 6.51
N ASP A 126 15.50 -1.80 7.51
CA ASP A 126 15.58 -1.34 8.91
C ASP A 126 14.21 -1.18 9.62
N TYR A 127 13.22 -1.98 9.23
CA TYR A 127 11.96 -2.03 9.95
C TYR A 127 12.16 -2.60 11.36
N LYS A 128 11.68 -1.87 12.37
CA LYS A 128 11.63 -2.34 13.76
C LYS A 128 10.33 -3.10 14.00
N LEU A 129 10.35 -4.38 13.71
CA LEU A 129 9.21 -5.27 13.79
C LEU A 129 9.57 -6.52 14.62
N PRO A 130 8.58 -7.20 15.22
CA PRO A 130 8.83 -8.46 15.90
C PRO A 130 9.41 -9.51 14.95
N LEU A 131 10.27 -10.36 15.47
CA LEU A 131 10.79 -11.51 14.73
C LEU A 131 9.74 -12.63 14.70
N LEU A 132 9.53 -13.23 13.54
CA LEU A 132 8.75 -14.45 13.42
C LEU A 132 9.71 -15.62 13.25
N SER A 133 9.57 -16.66 14.08
CA SER A 133 10.38 -17.86 14.05
C SER A 133 9.53 -19.13 13.96
N GLY A 134 10.18 -20.24 13.60
CA GLY A 134 9.52 -21.53 13.37
C GLY A 134 9.29 -21.81 11.88
N ILE A 135 8.80 -23.01 11.57
CA ILE A 135 8.54 -23.45 10.20
C ILE A 135 7.05 -23.30 9.92
N LEU A 136 6.68 -22.26 9.18
CA LEU A 136 5.31 -21.98 8.77
C LEU A 136 5.12 -22.32 7.30
N ASP A 137 4.02 -22.98 6.96
CA ASP A 137 3.57 -23.08 5.58
C ASP A 137 2.88 -21.78 5.13
N ASP A 138 2.60 -21.66 3.83
CA ASP A 138 2.01 -20.45 3.25
C ASP A 138 0.60 -20.17 3.79
N ASP A 139 -0.17 -21.20 4.13
CA ASP A 139 -1.53 -21.06 4.70
C ASP A 139 -1.47 -20.49 6.11
N MET A 140 -0.60 -21.03 6.96
CA MET A 140 -0.40 -20.55 8.33
C MET A 140 0.17 -19.12 8.32
N MET A 141 1.12 -18.82 7.43
CA MET A 141 1.66 -17.46 7.26
C MET A 141 0.55 -16.48 6.91
N LYS A 142 -0.32 -16.83 5.98
CA LYS A 142 -1.44 -15.99 5.56
C LYS A 142 -2.47 -15.79 6.68
N LYS A 143 -2.81 -16.87 7.40
CA LYS A 143 -3.70 -16.80 8.56
C LYS A 143 -3.14 -15.91 9.64
N LEU A 144 -1.86 -16.09 10.01
CA LEU A 144 -1.19 -15.24 10.98
C LEU A 144 -1.18 -13.78 10.54
N SER A 145 -0.77 -13.49 9.29
CA SER A 145 -0.73 -12.13 8.75
C SER A 145 -2.10 -11.44 8.78
N THR A 146 -3.17 -12.20 8.58
CA THR A 146 -4.53 -11.67 8.65
C THR A 146 -4.95 -11.38 10.09
N LYS A 147 -4.77 -12.36 10.98
CA LYS A 147 -5.21 -12.31 12.38
C LYS A 147 -4.37 -11.36 13.24
N TYR A 148 -3.07 -11.23 12.95
CA TYR A 148 -2.19 -10.30 13.66
C TYR A 148 -2.65 -8.84 13.54
N GLN A 149 -3.35 -8.48 12.48
CA GLN A 149 -3.90 -7.14 12.31
C GLN A 149 -4.96 -6.80 13.36
N ASP A 150 -5.64 -7.79 13.92
CA ASP A 150 -6.69 -7.61 14.95
C ASP A 150 -6.11 -7.32 16.35
N ILE A 151 -4.78 -7.42 16.53
CA ILE A 151 -4.08 -7.02 17.76
C ILE A 151 -4.01 -5.49 17.81
N ASN A 152 -4.24 -4.91 18.98
CA ASN A 152 -4.11 -3.47 19.23
C ASN A 152 -2.66 -3.00 19.01
N ASP A 153 -2.48 -1.81 18.48
CA ASP A 153 -1.14 -1.30 18.13
C ASP A 153 -0.24 -1.15 19.37
N GLU A 154 -0.78 -0.79 20.53
CA GLU A 154 0.00 -0.72 21.78
C GLU A 154 0.59 -2.09 22.19
N ILE A 155 -0.14 -3.19 21.92
CA ILE A 155 0.33 -4.55 22.20
C ILE A 155 1.34 -4.98 21.14
N LYS A 156 1.09 -4.69 19.84
CA LYS A 156 2.07 -4.97 18.77
C LYS A 156 3.43 -4.33 19.07
N TYR A 157 3.42 -3.14 19.66
CA TYR A 157 4.63 -2.38 19.95
C TYR A 157 5.51 -3.02 21.02
N ILE A 158 4.93 -3.81 21.90
CA ILE A 158 5.64 -4.50 22.99
C ILE A 158 5.93 -5.98 22.72
N ILE A 159 5.59 -6.48 21.53
CA ILE A 159 5.98 -7.83 21.08
C ILE A 159 7.39 -7.77 20.50
N SER A 160 8.29 -8.66 20.98
CA SER A 160 9.65 -8.80 20.44
C SER A 160 9.79 -9.97 19.48
N GLU A 161 9.14 -11.10 19.78
CA GLU A 161 9.20 -12.30 18.95
C GLU A 161 7.86 -13.04 18.94
N ILE A 162 7.56 -13.66 17.82
CA ILE A 162 6.42 -14.55 17.60
C ILE A 162 7.00 -15.89 17.13
N LYS A 163 6.91 -16.93 17.95
CA LYS A 163 7.38 -18.26 17.58
C LYS A 163 6.20 -19.16 17.28
N TYR A 164 6.19 -19.76 16.09
CA TYR A 164 5.25 -20.84 15.77
C TYR A 164 5.63 -22.08 16.56
N ASP A 165 4.76 -22.51 17.49
CA ASP A 165 5.02 -23.54 18.46
C ASP A 165 3.84 -24.55 18.58
N PRO A 166 3.49 -25.24 17.46
CA PRO A 166 2.38 -26.18 17.44
C PRO A 166 2.65 -27.38 18.33
N ASN A 167 1.59 -27.92 18.90
CA ASN A 167 1.63 -29.19 19.64
C ASN A 167 0.63 -30.22 19.06
N ASN A 168 0.46 -31.36 19.72
CA ASN A 168 -0.43 -32.43 19.23
C ASN A 168 -1.90 -32.03 19.26
N ILE A 169 -2.30 -31.14 20.16
CA ILE A 169 -3.68 -30.70 20.37
C ILE A 169 -4.01 -29.46 19.52
N ASP A 170 -3.08 -28.47 19.50
CA ASP A 170 -3.28 -27.20 18.82
C ASP A 170 -2.18 -26.97 17.76
N LYS A 171 -2.59 -27.04 16.50
CA LYS A 171 -1.70 -26.79 15.35
C LYS A 171 -1.55 -25.31 14.99
N GLU A 172 -2.35 -24.44 15.62
CA GLU A 172 -2.33 -23.00 15.40
C GLU A 172 -1.78 -22.24 16.64
N ARG A 173 -1.00 -22.94 17.49
CA ARG A 173 -0.39 -22.39 18.71
C ARG A 173 0.87 -21.60 18.41
N PHE A 174 1.01 -20.48 19.12
CA PHE A 174 2.17 -19.61 19.09
C PHE A 174 2.67 -19.28 20.49
N LEU A 175 3.97 -19.05 20.61
CA LEU A 175 4.62 -18.46 21.77
C LEU A 175 5.06 -17.04 21.39
N ILE A 176 4.55 -16.05 22.11
CA ILE A 176 4.89 -14.65 21.93
C ILE A 176 5.80 -14.22 23.07
N THR A 177 6.96 -13.65 22.74
CA THR A 177 7.88 -13.03 23.69
C THR A 177 7.60 -11.54 23.73
N MET A 178 7.38 -11.00 24.93
CA MET A 178 7.12 -9.59 25.16
C MET A 178 8.41 -8.84 25.51
N ASN A 179 8.47 -7.54 25.20
CA ASN A 179 9.65 -6.69 25.47
C ASN A 179 9.97 -6.55 26.98
N ASP A 180 8.99 -6.80 27.83
CA ASP A 180 9.17 -6.81 29.28
C ASP A 180 9.74 -8.12 29.84
N GLY A 181 9.99 -9.10 28.97
CA GLY A 181 10.55 -10.41 29.32
C GLY A 181 9.52 -11.46 29.73
N ASN A 182 8.24 -11.21 29.57
CA ASN A 182 7.19 -12.21 29.73
C ASN A 182 6.93 -12.99 28.45
N TYR A 183 6.28 -14.14 28.61
CA TYR A 183 5.88 -15.00 27.51
C TYR A 183 4.36 -15.19 27.48
N VAL A 184 3.81 -15.32 26.29
CA VAL A 184 2.37 -15.55 26.09
C VAL A 184 2.17 -16.73 25.15
N TYR A 185 1.58 -17.83 25.64
CA TYR A 185 1.06 -18.88 24.77
C TYR A 185 -0.33 -18.52 24.29
N ILE A 186 -0.53 -18.58 22.99
CA ILE A 186 -1.79 -18.22 22.36
C ILE A 186 -2.09 -19.09 21.16
N THR A 187 -3.36 -19.32 20.90
CA THR A 187 -3.81 -19.94 19.66
C THR A 187 -4.35 -18.90 18.70
N LEU A 188 -4.17 -19.10 17.41
CA LEU A 188 -4.46 -18.10 16.39
C LEU A 188 -5.94 -17.64 16.39
N TYR A 189 -6.88 -18.55 16.66
CA TYR A 189 -8.30 -18.19 16.71
C TYR A 189 -8.67 -17.28 17.90
N LYS A 190 -7.83 -17.25 18.97
CA LYS A 190 -8.00 -16.37 20.15
C LYS A 190 -6.98 -15.22 20.17
N ILE A 191 -6.31 -14.91 19.08
CA ILE A 191 -5.17 -13.97 19.07
C ILE A 191 -5.52 -12.60 19.68
N THR A 192 -6.76 -12.15 19.55
CA THR A 192 -7.23 -10.88 20.13
C THR A 192 -7.26 -10.87 21.66
N SER A 193 -7.21 -12.05 22.32
CA SER A 193 -7.14 -12.13 23.79
C SER A 193 -5.86 -11.48 24.35
N ILE A 194 -4.80 -11.36 23.53
CA ILE A 194 -3.57 -10.69 23.92
C ILE A 194 -3.79 -9.18 24.16
N ASN A 195 -4.87 -8.60 23.63
CA ASN A 195 -5.20 -7.19 23.87
C ASN A 195 -5.47 -6.88 25.35
N GLU A 196 -5.81 -7.91 26.14
CA GLU A 196 -5.97 -7.76 27.59
C GLU A 196 -4.64 -7.90 28.37
N TYR A 197 -3.50 -8.11 27.70
CA TYR A 197 -2.20 -8.40 28.30
C TYR A 197 -1.83 -7.38 29.39
N LEU A 198 -1.83 -6.10 29.11
CA LEU A 198 -1.46 -5.04 30.04
C LEU A 198 -2.36 -5.01 31.29
N LYS A 199 -3.66 -5.27 31.10
CA LYS A 199 -4.62 -5.37 32.19
C LYS A 199 -4.41 -6.61 33.07
N ILE A 200 -4.02 -7.74 32.46
CA ILE A 200 -3.69 -8.96 33.20
C ILE A 200 -2.40 -8.74 33.97
N LEU A 201 -1.37 -8.17 33.34
CA LEU A 201 -0.08 -7.90 33.95
C LEU A 201 -0.19 -6.99 35.19
N SER A 202 -1.03 -5.97 35.14
CA SER A 202 -1.30 -5.09 36.30
C SER A 202 -1.91 -5.83 37.51
N LYS A 203 -2.70 -6.89 37.26
CA LYS A 203 -3.30 -7.72 38.34
C LYS A 203 -2.30 -8.68 39.00
N VAL A 204 -1.24 -9.04 38.29
CA VAL A 204 -0.16 -9.90 38.82
C VAL A 204 1.05 -9.09 39.27
N GLU A 205 0.84 -7.81 39.62
CA GLU A 205 1.84 -6.89 40.14
C GLU A 205 3.10 -6.78 39.26
N ASN A 206 2.94 -6.86 37.95
CA ASN A 206 4.02 -6.82 36.96
C ASN A 206 5.09 -7.92 37.16
N GLN A 207 4.71 -9.05 37.72
CA GLN A 207 5.63 -10.19 37.90
C GLN A 207 6.04 -10.79 36.56
N LYS A 208 7.22 -11.43 36.52
CA LYS A 208 7.68 -12.17 35.34
C LYS A 208 7.07 -13.57 35.27
N GLY A 209 6.67 -13.99 34.09
CA GLY A 209 6.05 -15.28 33.94
C GLY A 209 5.57 -15.61 32.55
N ILE A 210 4.75 -16.64 32.49
CA ILE A 210 4.12 -17.15 31.28
C ILE A 210 2.60 -16.96 31.41
N LEU A 211 2.01 -16.25 30.46
CA LEU A 211 0.57 -16.11 30.33
C LEU A 211 0.05 -17.16 29.32
N TYR A 212 -0.83 -18.01 29.76
CA TYR A 212 -1.48 -19.03 28.94
C TYR A 212 -2.86 -18.55 28.50
N LEU A 213 -2.98 -18.17 27.23
CA LEU A 213 -4.24 -17.78 26.57
C LEU A 213 -4.74 -18.86 25.59
N ASP A 214 -3.92 -19.89 25.34
CA ASP A 214 -4.25 -21.03 24.50
C ASP A 214 -5.19 -22.03 25.19
N SER A 215 -4.86 -22.42 26.42
CA SER A 215 -5.49 -23.54 27.14
C SER A 215 -6.34 -23.11 28.34
N GLY A 216 -6.21 -21.84 28.76
CA GLY A 216 -6.97 -21.41 29.95
C GLY A 216 -6.74 -19.99 30.34
N ASN A 217 -6.76 -19.02 30.54
CA ASN A 217 -6.47 -17.64 30.99
C ASN A 217 -5.83 -17.65 32.39
N TYR A 218 -4.65 -18.25 32.51
CA TYR A 218 -3.91 -18.24 33.74
C TYR A 218 -2.47 -17.75 33.55
N PHE A 219 -1.89 -17.26 34.63
CA PHE A 219 -0.51 -16.74 34.65
C PHE A 219 0.34 -17.64 35.57
N GLU A 220 1.47 -18.13 35.07
CA GLU A 220 2.45 -18.92 35.78
C GLU A 220 3.70 -18.06 36.01
N LYS A 221 4.04 -17.87 37.29
CA LYS A 221 5.22 -17.10 37.67
C LYS A 221 6.49 -17.88 37.41
N ILE A 222 7.49 -17.25 36.79
CA ILE A 222 8.84 -17.75 36.63
C ILE A 222 9.68 -17.16 37.78
N ASN A 223 10.38 -18.06 38.53
CA ASN A 223 11.30 -17.66 39.60
C ASN A 223 12.65 -17.23 39.02
#